data_61f16577acc583242a1329ef607b082c
#
_entry.id   61f16577acc583242a1329ef607b082c
#
_cell.length_a   1.000
_cell.length_b   1.000
_cell.length_c   1.000
_cell.angle_alpha   90.00
_cell.angle_beta   90.00
_cell.angle_gamma   90.00
#
_symmetry.space_group_name_H-M   'P 1'
#
loop_
_entity.id
_entity.type
_entity.pdbx_description
1 polymer ?
#
loop_
_entity_poly.entity_id
_entity_poly.type
_entity_poly.pdbx_seq_one_letter_code
_entity_poly.pdbx_strand_id
1 'polypeptide(L)'
;VAAVMGSCTAGGAYVPAMSDETVIVRGTGTIFLGGPPLVKAATGESTTAEELGGADVHTRVSGVADHLAEDDGDALRIVRSIMANVPRRKTPPWELAEPEDPAHDPEELYGILPGDGRHSYDVREVIARLVDGSRFHEFKARYGTTLVCGFARIMGYPVGIVANNGILFSESALKGAHFI
;
A
#
# COMPACT_ATOMS: atom_id res chain seq x y z
N VAL A 1 -8.04 -4.03 8.59
CA VAL A 1 -9.50 -3.89 8.74
C VAL A 1 -9.94 -2.56 8.17
N ALA A 2 -11.00 -2.54 7.36
CA ALA A 2 -11.61 -1.33 6.83
C ALA A 2 -13.06 -1.18 7.33
N ALA A 3 -13.50 0.07 7.54
CA ALA A 3 -14.90 0.40 7.81
C ALA A 3 -15.39 1.41 6.77
N VAL A 4 -16.32 0.97 5.94
CA VAL A 4 -16.90 1.76 4.85
C VAL A 4 -18.19 2.42 5.35
N MET A 5 -18.07 3.67 5.79
CA MET A 5 -19.16 4.47 6.34
C MET A 5 -19.70 5.49 5.34
N GLY A 6 -19.13 5.55 4.16
CA GLY A 6 -19.48 6.44 3.07
C GLY A 6 -19.04 5.89 1.74
N SER A 7 -19.02 6.73 0.71
CA SER A 7 -18.70 6.30 -0.66
C SER A 7 -17.20 6.10 -0.86
N CYS A 8 -16.83 4.90 -1.25
CA CYS A 8 -15.47 4.53 -1.69
C CYS A 8 -15.48 4.34 -3.21
N THR A 9 -14.94 5.31 -3.94
CA THR A 9 -14.99 5.34 -5.41
C THR A 9 -13.58 5.32 -6.00
N ALA A 10 -13.42 4.67 -7.16
CA ALA A 10 -12.17 4.56 -7.92
C ALA A 10 -11.02 4.04 -7.06
N GLY A 11 -9.95 4.80 -6.91
CA GLY A 11 -8.81 4.44 -6.07
C GLY A 11 -9.16 4.16 -4.60
N GLY A 12 -10.16 4.85 -4.04
CA GLY A 12 -10.66 4.63 -2.69
C GLY A 12 -11.34 3.27 -2.49
N ALA A 13 -11.83 2.64 -3.56
CA ALA A 13 -12.45 1.32 -3.49
C ALA A 13 -11.43 0.20 -3.22
N TYR A 14 -10.16 0.41 -3.57
CA TYR A 14 -9.12 -0.58 -3.31
C TYR A 14 -8.81 -0.76 -1.82
N VAL A 15 -8.93 0.29 -1.02
CA VAL A 15 -8.63 0.22 0.42
C VAL A 15 -9.47 -0.84 1.13
N PRO A 16 -10.81 -0.81 1.07
CA PRO A 16 -11.63 -1.86 1.65
C PRO A 16 -11.47 -3.21 0.94
N ALA A 17 -11.40 -3.22 -0.40
CA ALA A 17 -11.33 -4.47 -1.17
C ALA A 17 -10.03 -5.27 -0.92
N MET A 18 -8.95 -4.61 -0.49
CA MET A 18 -7.67 -5.25 -0.18
C MET A 18 -7.42 -5.40 1.33
N SER A 19 -8.36 -5.05 2.17
CA SER A 19 -8.27 -5.28 3.62
C SER A 19 -8.57 -6.73 3.96
N ASP A 20 -8.00 -7.24 5.07
CA ASP A 20 -8.24 -8.61 5.55
C ASP A 20 -9.69 -8.82 5.99
N GLU A 21 -10.30 -7.79 6.58
CA GLU A 21 -11.72 -7.76 6.91
C GLU A 21 -12.31 -6.37 6.65
N THR A 22 -13.50 -6.34 6.05
CA THR A 22 -14.21 -5.12 5.67
C THR A 22 -15.62 -5.10 6.23
N VAL A 23 -15.93 -4.02 6.94
CA VAL A 23 -17.27 -3.71 7.45
C VAL A 23 -17.88 -2.62 6.57
N ILE A 24 -19.13 -2.78 6.13
CA ILE A 24 -19.84 -1.79 5.33
C ILE A 24 -21.16 -1.38 5.97
N VAL A 25 -21.45 -0.08 6.02
CA VAL A 25 -22.65 0.47 6.63
C VAL A 25 -23.78 0.50 5.61
N ARG A 26 -24.94 -0.03 5.99
CA ARG A 26 -26.15 -0.05 5.17
C ARG A 26 -26.59 1.36 4.78
N GLY A 27 -26.89 1.57 3.50
CA GLY A 27 -27.48 2.80 2.96
C GLY A 27 -26.55 4.00 2.84
N THR A 28 -25.35 3.96 3.47
CA THR A 28 -24.33 5.02 3.36
C THR A 28 -23.03 4.52 2.77
N GLY A 29 -22.60 3.32 3.14
CA GLY A 29 -21.38 2.69 2.62
C GLY A 29 -21.58 2.18 1.20
N THR A 30 -20.69 2.58 0.27
CA THR A 30 -20.66 2.03 -1.08
C THR A 30 -19.24 1.81 -1.56
N ILE A 31 -19.03 0.76 -2.37
CA ILE A 31 -17.72 0.43 -2.97
C ILE A 31 -17.94 0.17 -4.46
N PHE A 32 -17.34 0.99 -5.33
CA PHE A 32 -17.34 0.76 -6.78
C PHE A 32 -16.20 1.51 -7.47
N LEU A 33 -15.71 1.00 -8.59
CA LEU A 33 -14.68 1.69 -9.38
C LEU A 33 -15.26 2.88 -10.14
N GLY A 34 -16.46 2.73 -10.70
CA GLY A 34 -17.19 3.79 -11.36
C GLY A 34 -18.59 3.92 -10.78
N GLY A 35 -18.98 5.12 -10.34
CA GLY A 35 -20.31 5.38 -9.78
C GLY A 35 -21.43 5.38 -10.84
N PRO A 36 -22.70 5.49 -10.40
CA PRO A 36 -23.86 5.43 -11.28
C PRO A 36 -23.81 6.37 -12.52
N PRO A 37 -23.29 7.62 -12.42
CA PRO A 37 -23.16 8.48 -13.60
C PRO A 37 -22.20 7.91 -14.65
N LEU A 38 -21.10 7.27 -14.23
CA LEU A 38 -20.14 6.68 -15.15
C LEU A 38 -20.71 5.43 -15.82
N VAL A 39 -21.42 4.58 -15.07
CA VAL A 39 -22.10 3.39 -15.60
C VAL A 39 -23.12 3.83 -16.66
N LYS A 40 -23.95 4.84 -16.36
CA LYS A 40 -24.90 5.37 -17.32
C LYS A 40 -24.26 5.91 -18.58
N ALA A 41 -23.13 6.61 -18.45
CA ALA A 41 -22.40 7.14 -19.61
C ALA A 41 -21.77 6.05 -20.47
N ALA A 42 -21.30 4.97 -19.85
CA ALA A 42 -20.60 3.88 -20.52
C ALA A 42 -21.55 2.83 -21.14
N THR A 43 -22.64 2.49 -20.46
CA THR A 43 -23.53 1.37 -20.84
C THR A 43 -24.96 1.82 -21.19
N GLY A 44 -25.35 3.04 -20.83
CA GLY A 44 -26.72 3.54 -20.93
C GLY A 44 -27.65 3.08 -19.79
N GLU A 45 -27.17 2.20 -18.91
CA GLU A 45 -27.96 1.67 -17.79
C GLU A 45 -28.09 2.71 -16.66
N SER A 46 -29.27 2.77 -16.06
CA SER A 46 -29.52 3.58 -14.87
C SER A 46 -29.57 2.68 -13.67
N THR A 47 -28.73 2.95 -12.69
CA THR A 47 -28.64 2.21 -11.41
C THR A 47 -28.47 3.19 -10.26
N THR A 48 -28.82 2.78 -9.06
CA THR A 48 -28.52 3.53 -7.83
C THR A 48 -27.17 3.12 -7.25
N ALA A 49 -26.63 3.93 -6.35
CA ALA A 49 -25.36 3.61 -5.66
C ALA A 49 -25.49 2.33 -4.83
N GLU A 50 -26.63 2.13 -4.18
CA GLU A 50 -26.91 0.93 -3.36
C GLU A 50 -27.00 -0.34 -4.25
N GLU A 51 -27.68 -0.26 -5.39
CA GLU A 51 -27.78 -1.38 -6.33
C GLU A 51 -26.46 -1.72 -7.02
N LEU A 52 -25.60 -0.71 -7.24
CA LEU A 52 -24.32 -0.88 -7.92
C LEU A 52 -23.25 -1.45 -7.00
N GLY A 53 -23.17 -0.95 -5.78
CA GLY A 53 -22.10 -1.31 -4.85
C GLY A 53 -22.39 -0.97 -3.40
N GLY A 54 -23.64 -1.13 -2.97
CA GLY A 54 -24.06 -0.94 -1.59
C GLY A 54 -23.79 -2.16 -0.71
N ALA A 55 -24.19 -2.05 0.53
CA ALA A 55 -23.87 -3.00 1.57
C ALA A 55 -24.42 -4.42 1.29
N ASP A 56 -25.67 -4.54 0.84
CA ASP A 56 -26.25 -5.85 0.52
C ASP A 56 -25.56 -6.51 -0.69
N VAL A 57 -25.14 -5.73 -1.68
CA VAL A 57 -24.39 -6.24 -2.84
C VAL A 57 -23.05 -6.85 -2.39
N HIS A 58 -22.30 -6.12 -1.57
CA HIS A 58 -20.94 -6.55 -1.21
C HIS A 58 -20.91 -7.61 -0.11
N THR A 59 -21.90 -7.67 0.75
CA THR A 59 -21.94 -8.72 1.81
C THR A 59 -22.64 -10.01 1.38
N ARG A 60 -23.43 -9.99 0.29
CA ARG A 60 -24.23 -11.15 -0.13
C ARG A 60 -23.89 -11.69 -1.51
N VAL A 61 -23.48 -10.81 -2.44
CA VAL A 61 -23.32 -11.19 -3.86
C VAL A 61 -21.85 -11.24 -4.25
N SER A 62 -21.11 -10.15 -4.04
CA SER A 62 -19.71 -10.05 -4.48
C SER A 62 -18.72 -10.61 -3.43
N GLY A 63 -19.05 -10.58 -2.15
CA GLY A 63 -18.14 -10.97 -1.08
C GLY A 63 -16.98 -10.01 -0.85
N VAL A 64 -17.04 -8.78 -1.37
CA VAL A 64 -15.99 -7.76 -1.18
C VAL A 64 -16.01 -7.19 0.25
N ALA A 65 -17.17 -7.19 0.89
CA ALA A 65 -17.29 -6.84 2.31
C ALA A 65 -17.75 -8.06 3.13
N ASP A 66 -17.17 -8.22 4.30
CA ASP A 66 -17.37 -9.38 5.18
C ASP A 66 -18.53 -9.18 6.16
N HIS A 67 -18.74 -7.95 6.60
CA HIS A 67 -19.70 -7.60 7.63
C HIS A 67 -20.60 -6.45 7.24
N LEU A 68 -21.91 -6.67 7.44
CA LEU A 68 -22.92 -5.62 7.33
C LEU A 68 -23.07 -4.94 8.69
N ALA A 69 -23.00 -3.62 8.71
CA ALA A 69 -23.37 -2.79 9.85
C ALA A 69 -24.64 -1.99 9.56
N GLU A 70 -25.50 -1.83 10.54
CA GLU A 70 -26.74 -1.08 10.38
C GLU A 70 -26.50 0.43 10.44
N ASP A 71 -25.51 0.88 11.20
CA ASP A 71 -25.08 2.28 11.33
C ASP A 71 -23.58 2.38 11.68
N ASP A 72 -23.08 3.59 11.81
CA ASP A 72 -21.67 3.86 12.16
C ASP A 72 -21.29 3.32 13.54
N GLY A 73 -22.21 3.36 14.51
CA GLY A 73 -22.01 2.85 15.85
C GLY A 73 -21.85 1.32 15.83
N ASP A 74 -22.68 0.65 15.05
CA ASP A 74 -22.61 -0.79 14.83
C ASP A 74 -21.32 -1.17 14.08
N ALA A 75 -20.92 -0.41 13.06
CA ALA A 75 -19.66 -0.61 12.36
C ALA A 75 -18.46 -0.54 13.32
N LEU A 76 -18.41 0.46 14.19
CA LEU A 76 -17.36 0.58 15.20
C LEU A 76 -17.37 -0.55 16.21
N ARG A 77 -18.56 -1.06 16.59
CA ARG A 77 -18.69 -2.22 17.46
C ARG A 77 -18.13 -3.49 16.81
N ILE A 78 -18.44 -3.71 15.53
CA ILE A 78 -17.94 -4.86 14.76
C ILE A 78 -16.41 -4.75 14.62
N VAL A 79 -15.86 -3.59 14.24
CA VAL A 79 -14.42 -3.37 14.14
C VAL A 79 -13.71 -3.66 15.46
N ARG A 80 -14.27 -3.23 16.61
CA ARG A 80 -13.70 -3.54 17.92
C ARG A 80 -13.72 -5.04 18.22
N SER A 81 -14.77 -5.74 17.81
CA SER A 81 -14.87 -7.19 17.95
C SER A 81 -13.79 -7.92 17.11
N ILE A 82 -13.59 -7.50 15.86
CA ILE A 82 -12.52 -8.02 15.00
C ILE A 82 -11.16 -7.79 15.66
N MET A 83 -10.88 -6.56 16.08
CA MET A 83 -9.60 -6.19 16.68
C MET A 83 -9.32 -6.88 18.02
N ALA A 84 -10.36 -7.32 18.74
CA ALA A 84 -10.20 -8.07 19.98
C ALA A 84 -9.56 -9.46 19.75
N ASN A 85 -9.71 -10.01 18.55
CA ASN A 85 -9.14 -11.29 18.14
C ASN A 85 -7.73 -11.17 17.51
N VAL A 86 -7.28 -9.94 17.25
CA VAL A 86 -5.94 -9.71 16.67
C VAL A 86 -4.92 -9.62 17.81
N PRO A 87 -3.82 -10.41 17.77
CA PRO A 87 -2.77 -10.33 18.77
C PRO A 87 -2.18 -8.93 18.89
N ARG A 88 -2.16 -8.36 20.10
CA ARG A 88 -1.68 -6.99 20.33
C ARG A 88 -0.16 -6.84 20.28
N ARG A 89 0.58 -7.94 20.42
CA ARG A 89 2.04 -7.95 20.35
C ARG A 89 2.49 -9.10 19.45
N LYS A 90 3.16 -8.74 18.37
CA LYS A 90 4.00 -9.69 17.62
C LYS A 90 5.42 -9.46 18.07
N THR A 91 6.08 -10.48 18.60
CA THR A 91 7.54 -10.48 18.70
C THR A 91 8.04 -10.49 17.26
N PRO A 92 8.89 -9.53 16.84
CA PRO A 92 9.42 -9.53 15.50
C PRO A 92 10.11 -10.89 15.24
N PRO A 93 9.89 -11.52 14.08
CA PRO A 93 10.50 -12.81 13.75
C PRO A 93 12.01 -12.69 13.41
N TRP A 94 12.57 -11.49 13.51
CA TRP A 94 13.97 -11.19 13.17
C TRP A 94 14.73 -10.67 14.38
N GLU A 95 16.02 -10.94 14.39
CA GLU A 95 16.95 -10.38 15.36
C GLU A 95 17.38 -8.98 14.92
N LEU A 96 17.41 -8.04 15.89
CA LEU A 96 18.02 -6.74 15.70
C LEU A 96 19.55 -6.89 15.78
N ALA A 97 20.25 -6.26 14.85
CA ALA A 97 21.69 -6.08 14.94
C ALA A 97 22.03 -4.80 15.72
N GLU A 98 23.26 -4.67 16.16
CA GLU A 98 23.76 -3.39 16.66
C GLU A 98 23.68 -2.35 15.53
N PRO A 99 23.12 -1.15 15.78
CA PRO A 99 23.10 -0.06 14.81
C PRO A 99 24.52 0.32 14.40
N GLU A 100 24.68 0.65 13.13
CA GLU A 100 25.97 1.07 12.57
C GLU A 100 25.73 2.29 11.68
N ASP A 101 26.55 3.34 11.86
CA ASP A 101 26.46 4.51 11.02
C ASP A 101 26.77 4.15 9.55
N PRO A 102 26.12 4.80 8.56
CA PRO A 102 26.53 4.69 7.17
C PRO A 102 28.01 4.99 6.99
N ALA A 103 28.69 4.28 6.09
CA ALA A 103 30.10 4.54 5.76
C ALA A 103 30.31 5.85 4.98
N HIS A 104 29.24 6.40 4.42
CA HIS A 104 29.21 7.67 3.71
C HIS A 104 28.44 8.71 4.53
N ASP A 105 28.91 9.96 4.47
CA ASP A 105 28.30 11.06 5.21
C ASP A 105 26.87 11.35 4.67
N PRO A 106 25.81 11.31 5.50
CA PRO A 106 24.47 11.66 5.10
C PRO A 106 24.31 13.10 4.54
N GLU A 107 25.17 14.04 4.92
CA GLU A 107 25.14 15.40 4.39
C GLU A 107 25.50 15.47 2.89
N GLU A 108 26.20 14.48 2.35
CA GLU A 108 26.48 14.37 0.92
C GLU A 108 25.21 14.23 0.07
N LEU A 109 24.05 13.84 0.67
CA LEU A 109 22.77 13.80 -0.02
C LEU A 109 22.39 15.14 -0.68
N TYR A 110 22.80 16.26 -0.08
CA TYR A 110 22.58 17.58 -0.66
C TYR A 110 23.33 17.81 -1.99
N GLY A 111 24.43 17.07 -2.22
CA GLY A 111 25.19 17.12 -3.46
C GLY A 111 24.78 16.08 -4.49
N ILE A 112 24.13 15.00 -4.07
CA ILE A 112 23.69 13.89 -4.94
C ILE A 112 22.34 14.19 -5.59
N LEU A 113 21.43 14.78 -4.82
CA LEU A 113 20.08 15.09 -5.31
C LEU A 113 20.14 16.36 -6.17
N PRO A 114 19.75 16.28 -7.46
CA PRO A 114 19.75 17.45 -8.32
C PRO A 114 18.73 18.49 -7.82
N GLY A 115 19.11 19.76 -7.86
CA GLY A 115 18.25 20.88 -7.47
C GLY A 115 17.06 21.12 -8.40
N ASP A 116 17.06 20.46 -9.55
CA ASP A 116 15.94 20.42 -10.49
C ASP A 116 15.58 18.96 -10.81
N GLY A 117 14.33 18.68 -11.12
CA GLY A 117 13.84 17.32 -11.46
C GLY A 117 14.26 16.85 -12.87
N ARG A 118 15.24 17.49 -13.52
CA ARG A 118 15.63 17.21 -14.92
C ARG A 118 16.84 16.28 -15.03
N HIS A 119 17.64 16.21 -13.98
CA HIS A 119 18.83 15.37 -13.95
C HIS A 119 18.53 14.06 -13.21
N SER A 120 18.97 12.96 -13.78
CA SER A 120 18.92 11.66 -13.13
C SER A 120 20.07 11.50 -12.13
N TYR A 121 19.83 10.78 -11.06
CA TYR A 121 20.83 10.33 -10.11
C TYR A 121 20.68 8.82 -9.88
N ASP A 122 21.72 8.17 -9.39
CA ASP A 122 21.60 6.76 -8.99
C ASP A 122 21.10 6.68 -7.55
N VAL A 123 19.93 6.08 -7.37
CA VAL A 123 19.32 5.96 -6.04
C VAL A 123 20.14 5.10 -5.07
N ARG A 124 21.08 4.28 -5.59
CA ARG A 124 22.00 3.51 -4.74
C ARG A 124 22.91 4.41 -3.91
N GLU A 125 23.26 5.60 -4.46
CA GLU A 125 24.01 6.60 -3.71
C GLU A 125 23.21 7.15 -2.50
N VAL A 126 21.89 7.29 -2.66
CA VAL A 126 21.02 7.68 -1.56
C VAL A 126 20.92 6.53 -0.53
N ILE A 127 20.71 5.30 -0.99
CA ILE A 127 20.61 4.12 -0.13
C ILE A 127 21.90 3.96 0.71
N ALA A 128 23.08 4.14 0.09
CA ALA A 128 24.36 3.99 0.76
C ALA A 128 24.57 4.99 1.92
N ARG A 129 23.83 6.11 1.94
CA ARG A 129 23.91 7.12 3.01
C ARG A 129 22.80 6.99 4.05
N LEU A 130 21.94 5.98 3.90
CA LEU A 130 20.82 5.73 4.82
C LEU A 130 20.95 4.41 5.58
N VAL A 131 21.62 3.42 5.01
CA VAL A 131 21.64 2.07 5.55
C VAL A 131 22.90 1.80 6.38
N ASP A 132 22.77 0.93 7.36
CA ASP A 132 23.85 0.56 8.29
C ASP A 132 25.10 0.08 7.55
N GLY A 133 26.23 0.73 7.82
CA GLY A 133 27.52 0.45 7.19
C GLY A 133 27.51 0.56 5.66
N SER A 134 26.54 1.27 5.09
CA SER A 134 26.32 1.39 3.63
C SER A 134 26.19 0.03 2.92
N ARG A 135 25.75 -1.01 3.64
CA ARG A 135 25.59 -2.36 3.09
C ARG A 135 24.21 -2.57 2.53
N PHE A 136 24.16 -2.83 1.24
CA PHE A 136 22.92 -3.09 0.51
C PHE A 136 23.05 -4.35 -0.36
N HIS A 137 22.14 -5.31 -0.16
CA HIS A 137 22.07 -6.52 -0.98
C HIS A 137 20.99 -6.34 -2.05
N GLU A 138 21.41 -6.01 -3.27
CA GLU A 138 20.50 -5.72 -4.37
C GLU A 138 19.89 -7.00 -4.97
N PHE A 139 18.57 -7.03 -5.06
CA PHE A 139 17.80 -8.09 -5.70
C PHE A 139 17.66 -7.81 -7.20
N LYS A 140 18.00 -8.81 -8.03
CA LYS A 140 17.90 -8.74 -9.51
C LYS A 140 18.54 -7.47 -10.07
N ALA A 141 19.79 -7.17 -9.69
CA ALA A 141 20.50 -5.94 -10.08
C ALA A 141 20.56 -5.69 -11.60
N ARG A 142 20.53 -6.74 -12.42
CA ARG A 142 20.60 -6.66 -13.88
C ARG A 142 19.27 -6.63 -14.60
N TYR A 143 18.15 -6.81 -13.89
CA TYR A 143 16.79 -6.83 -14.46
C TYR A 143 15.99 -5.66 -13.95
N GLY A 144 15.24 -4.98 -14.83
CA GLY A 144 14.42 -3.83 -14.45
C GLY A 144 15.23 -2.76 -13.71
N THR A 145 16.33 -2.30 -14.30
CA THR A 145 17.36 -1.46 -13.65
C THR A 145 16.87 -0.07 -13.23
N THR A 146 15.71 0.35 -13.71
CA THR A 146 15.07 1.62 -13.32
C THR A 146 14.25 1.53 -12.03
N LEU A 147 14.21 0.34 -11.41
CA LEU A 147 13.75 0.12 -10.04
C LEU A 147 14.83 -0.66 -9.29
N VAL A 148 15.29 -0.13 -8.18
CA VAL A 148 16.25 -0.78 -7.28
C VAL A 148 15.48 -1.43 -6.15
N CYS A 149 15.63 -2.74 -5.98
CA CYS A 149 15.03 -3.52 -4.89
C CYS A 149 16.13 -4.26 -4.15
N GLY A 150 16.04 -4.39 -2.84
CA GLY A 150 17.03 -5.14 -2.08
C GLY A 150 16.82 -5.09 -0.58
N PHE A 151 17.73 -5.70 0.14
CA PHE A 151 17.70 -5.83 1.59
C PHE A 151 18.88 -5.08 2.22
N ALA A 152 18.61 -4.46 3.35
CA ALA A 152 19.59 -3.73 4.14
C ALA A 152 19.21 -3.77 5.63
N ARG A 153 19.95 -3.03 6.44
CA ARG A 153 19.55 -2.69 7.81
C ARG A 153 19.54 -1.17 7.97
N ILE A 154 18.60 -0.68 8.77
CA ILE A 154 18.54 0.72 9.22
C ILE A 154 18.34 0.70 10.72
N MET A 155 19.27 1.29 11.47
CA MET A 155 19.29 1.28 12.93
C MET A 155 19.18 -0.15 13.52
N GLY A 156 19.85 -1.11 12.88
CA GLY A 156 19.83 -2.51 13.24
C GLY A 156 18.63 -3.31 12.74
N TYR A 157 17.56 -2.65 12.28
CA TYR A 157 16.37 -3.33 11.77
C TYR A 157 16.58 -3.84 10.35
N PRO A 158 16.24 -5.10 10.03
CA PRO A 158 16.25 -5.58 8.65
C PRO A 158 15.10 -4.92 7.88
N VAL A 159 15.41 -4.40 6.70
CA VAL A 159 14.46 -3.70 5.84
C VAL A 159 14.53 -4.20 4.41
N GLY A 160 13.36 -4.24 3.74
CA GLY A 160 13.27 -4.33 2.29
C GLY A 160 13.16 -2.92 1.71
N ILE A 161 13.98 -2.62 0.72
CA ILE A 161 14.02 -1.31 0.06
C ILE A 161 13.53 -1.48 -1.37
N VAL A 162 12.56 -0.65 -1.75
CA VAL A 162 12.10 -0.46 -3.14
C VAL A 162 12.29 1.01 -3.47
N ALA A 163 13.15 1.30 -4.42
CA ALA A 163 13.52 2.68 -4.76
C ALA A 163 13.49 2.91 -6.27
N ASN A 164 12.87 4.02 -6.67
CA ASN A 164 12.80 4.41 -8.07
C ASN A 164 14.17 4.91 -8.56
N ASN A 165 14.61 4.43 -9.72
CA ASN A 165 15.90 4.80 -10.34
C ASN A 165 15.71 5.25 -11.79
N GLY A 166 14.58 5.89 -12.09
CA GLY A 166 14.24 6.38 -13.40
C GLY A 166 12.80 6.09 -13.81
N ILE A 167 12.54 5.98 -15.09
CA ILE A 167 11.19 5.69 -15.61
C ILE A 167 10.82 4.24 -15.31
N LEU A 168 9.64 4.03 -14.77
CA LEU A 168 9.14 2.69 -14.46
C LEU A 168 8.65 2.00 -15.74
N PHE A 169 9.39 1.00 -16.20
CA PHE A 169 9.01 0.11 -17.29
C PHE A 169 8.34 -1.17 -16.76
N SER A 170 7.79 -1.98 -17.67
CA SER A 170 7.12 -3.24 -17.31
C SER A 170 8.03 -4.22 -16.55
N GLU A 171 9.30 -4.32 -16.94
CA GLU A 171 10.28 -5.17 -16.24
C GLU A 171 10.56 -4.70 -14.82
N SER A 172 10.58 -3.39 -14.62
CA SER A 172 10.76 -2.78 -13.30
C SER A 172 9.54 -3.03 -12.40
N ALA A 173 8.33 -2.93 -12.96
CA ALA A 173 7.09 -3.27 -12.25
C ALA A 173 7.04 -4.77 -11.87
N LEU A 174 7.42 -5.66 -12.79
CA LEU A 174 7.52 -7.10 -12.52
C LEU A 174 8.56 -7.42 -11.45
N LYS A 175 9.71 -6.72 -11.46
CA LYS A 175 10.75 -6.86 -10.41
C LYS A 175 10.20 -6.45 -9.05
N GLY A 176 9.52 -5.31 -8.98
CA GLY A 176 8.90 -4.83 -7.74
C GLY A 176 7.85 -5.79 -7.22
N ALA A 177 6.93 -6.23 -8.07
CA ALA A 177 5.89 -7.19 -7.70
C ALA A 177 6.44 -8.53 -7.21
N HIS A 178 7.59 -8.97 -7.75
CA HIS A 178 8.25 -10.19 -7.26
C HIS A 178 8.99 -9.98 -5.94
N PHE A 179 9.46 -8.77 -5.68
CA PHE A 179 10.23 -8.46 -4.48
C PHE A 179 9.34 -8.33 -3.23
N ILE A 180 8.12 -7.80 -3.36
CA ILE A 180 7.14 -7.63 -2.30
C ILE A 180 6.44 -8.96 -1.97
#